data_2853d7cb07224957a6fee340cfd13857
#
_entry.id   2853d7cb07224957a6fee340cfd13857
#
_cell.length_a   1.000
_cell.length_b   1.000
_cell.length_c   1.000
_cell.angle_alpha   90.00
_cell.angle_beta   90.00
_cell.angle_gamma   90.00
#
_symmetry.space_group_name_H-M   'P 1'
#
loop_
_entity.id
_entity.type
_entity.pdbx_description
1 polymer ?
#
loop_
_entity_poly.entity_id
_entity_poly.type
_entity_poly.pdbx_seq_one_letter_code
_entity_poly.pdbx_strand_id
1 'polypeptide(L)'
;MKPIHYFDRAAGTVVTESVMGDGALRFAYETLLGRTLWPVLFGSKILSALLGRYYDSPRSRSAIASLAAIPGCLADEAEKPIGAYESFNAFFTRRLKPGARPLGDGVVSPADGRLMLYLNADADAPFPLKGATRSLREVFGPQGTPPVPNGRYDIAVIRLAPVDYHRFHFPCACRTPDPVFSIPGRYQSVNPIALIRYPDVYADNERQILACEASFGRFWLVDVGAFGVGTIVQTFSGTDHAKGDEKGYFKFGGSTVILITAAGALRYDEDLVRYAADGLETRVRCGERIAVSVDGAPHL
;
A
#
# COMPACT_ATOMS: atom_id res chain seq x y z
N MET A 1 6.21 13.20 -19.82
CA MET A 1 5.33 12.81 -18.69
C MET A 1 5.31 13.95 -17.67
N LYS A 2 4.15 14.24 -17.05
CA LYS A 2 4.12 15.23 -15.97
C LYS A 2 4.83 14.63 -14.75
N PRO A 3 5.65 15.40 -13.99
CA PRO A 3 6.24 14.95 -12.75
C PRO A 3 5.14 14.57 -11.75
N ILE A 4 5.39 13.53 -10.97
CA ILE A 4 4.50 13.10 -9.89
C ILE A 4 4.86 13.91 -8.66
N HIS A 5 3.87 14.56 -8.07
CA HIS A 5 4.03 15.36 -6.86
C HIS A 5 3.26 14.74 -5.70
N TYR A 6 3.78 14.87 -4.50
CA TYR A 6 3.09 14.53 -3.25
C TYR A 6 3.49 15.55 -2.17
N PHE A 7 2.65 15.71 -1.17
CA PHE A 7 2.99 16.49 0.02
C PHE A 7 3.79 15.61 0.99
N ASP A 8 4.97 16.07 1.42
CA ASP A 8 5.77 15.41 2.45
C ASP A 8 5.51 16.07 3.79
N ARG A 9 4.86 15.36 4.71
CA ARG A 9 4.54 15.85 6.07
C ARG A 9 5.78 16.23 6.85
N ALA A 10 6.84 15.43 6.75
CA ALA A 10 8.08 15.68 7.49
C ALA A 10 8.81 16.93 6.99
N ALA A 11 8.76 17.19 5.68
CA ALA A 11 9.36 18.38 5.06
C ALA A 11 8.42 19.61 5.08
N GLY A 12 7.10 19.40 5.27
CA GLY A 12 6.11 20.47 5.23
C GLY A 12 5.92 21.10 3.83
N THR A 13 6.28 20.38 2.76
CA THR A 13 6.29 20.93 1.39
C THR A 13 5.92 19.87 0.35
N VAL A 14 5.54 20.36 -0.84
CA VAL A 14 5.30 19.50 -2.01
C VAL A 14 6.63 19.08 -2.62
N VAL A 15 6.81 17.80 -2.83
CA VAL A 15 8.03 17.17 -3.35
C VAL A 15 7.71 16.43 -4.65
N THR A 16 8.69 16.36 -5.56
CA THR A 16 8.61 15.52 -6.76
C THR A 16 9.12 14.12 -6.45
N GLU A 17 8.32 13.10 -6.79
CA GLU A 17 8.67 11.70 -6.55
C GLU A 17 9.82 11.24 -7.47
N SER A 18 10.86 10.66 -6.87
CA SER A 18 11.92 9.98 -7.60
C SER A 18 11.47 8.56 -7.95
N VAL A 19 11.24 8.29 -9.22
CA VAL A 19 10.74 7.00 -9.69
C VAL A 19 11.88 6.05 -9.98
N MET A 20 11.95 4.94 -9.26
CA MET A 20 12.92 3.87 -9.56
C MET A 20 12.62 3.24 -10.93
N GLY A 21 13.63 3.18 -11.82
CA GLY A 21 13.45 2.58 -13.15
C GLY A 21 12.63 3.43 -14.13
N ASP A 22 12.57 4.75 -13.95
CA ASP A 22 11.80 5.69 -14.78
C ASP A 22 11.99 5.43 -16.28
N GLY A 23 13.21 5.18 -16.76
CA GLY A 23 13.48 4.86 -18.16
C GLY A 23 12.79 3.58 -18.65
N ALA A 24 12.79 2.52 -17.85
CA ALA A 24 12.12 1.28 -18.19
C ALA A 24 10.59 1.40 -18.15
N LEU A 25 10.08 2.13 -17.17
CA LEU A 25 8.64 2.43 -17.05
C LEU A 25 8.18 3.30 -18.21
N ARG A 26 8.94 4.34 -18.57
CA ARG A 26 8.65 5.18 -19.77
C ARG A 26 8.65 4.34 -21.04
N PHE A 27 9.65 3.53 -21.25
CA PHE A 27 9.66 2.60 -22.40
C PHE A 27 8.41 1.73 -22.42
N ALA A 28 8.07 1.13 -21.28
CA ALA A 28 6.93 0.23 -21.13
C ALA A 28 5.57 0.88 -21.43
N TYR A 29 5.37 2.09 -20.93
CA TYR A 29 4.05 2.74 -20.98
C TYR A 29 3.92 3.79 -22.09
N GLU A 30 5.01 4.35 -22.60
CA GLU A 30 4.97 5.41 -23.62
C GLU A 30 5.28 4.93 -25.04
N THR A 31 6.04 3.84 -25.21
CA THR A 31 6.35 3.32 -26.56
C THR A 31 5.31 2.30 -27.04
N LEU A 32 5.11 2.22 -28.35
CA LEU A 32 4.20 1.23 -28.93
C LEU A 32 4.68 -0.20 -28.65
N LEU A 33 5.97 -0.46 -28.78
CA LEU A 33 6.59 -1.75 -28.51
C LEU A 33 6.46 -2.14 -27.02
N GLY A 34 6.75 -1.20 -26.13
CA GLY A 34 6.58 -1.41 -24.68
C GLY A 34 5.14 -1.76 -24.33
N ARG A 35 4.16 -1.04 -24.88
CA ARG A 35 2.75 -1.27 -24.64
C ARG A 35 2.25 -2.66 -25.08
N THR A 36 2.82 -3.23 -26.11
CA THR A 36 2.46 -4.57 -26.59
C THR A 36 3.17 -5.68 -25.83
N LEU A 37 4.43 -5.48 -25.47
CA LEU A 37 5.25 -6.50 -24.78
C LEU A 37 5.03 -6.51 -23.26
N TRP A 38 4.77 -5.34 -22.65
CA TRP A 38 4.66 -5.20 -21.21
C TRP A 38 3.57 -6.08 -20.56
N PRO A 39 2.32 -6.14 -21.07
CA PRO A 39 1.29 -6.99 -20.49
C PRO A 39 1.64 -8.48 -20.57
N VAL A 40 2.35 -8.89 -21.63
CA VAL A 40 2.76 -10.29 -21.84
C VAL A 40 3.91 -10.66 -20.90
N LEU A 41 4.90 -9.78 -20.76
CA LEU A 41 6.05 -10.00 -19.91
C LEU A 41 5.69 -9.95 -18.42
N PHE A 42 4.90 -8.96 -18.04
CA PHE A 42 4.63 -8.65 -16.63
C PHE A 42 3.28 -9.13 -16.11
N GLY A 43 2.39 -9.58 -16.99
CA GLY A 43 1.20 -10.37 -16.63
C GLY A 43 1.52 -11.85 -16.37
N SER A 44 2.74 -12.31 -16.71
CA SER A 44 3.14 -13.71 -16.56
C SER A 44 3.51 -14.05 -15.11
N LYS A 45 2.73 -14.94 -14.49
CA LYS A 45 3.05 -15.49 -13.15
C LYS A 45 4.40 -16.22 -13.13
N ILE A 46 4.79 -16.85 -14.25
CA ILE A 46 6.07 -17.57 -14.38
C ILE A 46 7.24 -16.58 -14.31
N LEU A 47 7.17 -15.49 -15.05
CA LEU A 47 8.24 -14.47 -15.03
C LEU A 47 8.34 -13.81 -13.66
N SER A 48 7.21 -13.47 -13.04
CA SER A 48 7.19 -12.95 -11.67
C SER A 48 7.81 -13.92 -10.66
N ALA A 49 7.54 -15.23 -10.78
CA ALA A 49 8.15 -16.24 -9.93
C ALA A 49 9.67 -16.37 -10.15
N LEU A 50 10.13 -16.28 -11.40
CA LEU A 50 11.57 -16.31 -11.72
C LEU A 50 12.30 -15.07 -11.20
N LEU A 51 11.70 -13.89 -11.36
CA LEU A 51 12.22 -12.64 -10.77
C LEU A 51 12.25 -12.73 -9.25
N GLY A 52 11.22 -13.31 -8.64
CA GLY A 52 11.17 -13.56 -7.19
C GLY A 52 12.34 -14.39 -6.71
N ARG A 53 12.58 -15.50 -7.37
CA ARG A 53 13.73 -16.37 -7.05
C ARG A 53 15.06 -15.66 -7.24
N TYR A 54 15.18 -14.83 -8.27
CA TYR A 54 16.39 -14.02 -8.47
C TYR A 54 16.58 -13.04 -7.32
N TYR A 55 15.54 -12.27 -6.94
CA TYR A 55 15.65 -11.31 -5.87
C TYR A 55 15.78 -11.92 -4.47
N ASP A 56 15.38 -13.18 -4.28
CA ASP A 56 15.65 -13.96 -3.08
C ASP A 56 17.09 -14.55 -3.05
N SER A 57 17.79 -14.56 -4.18
CA SER A 57 19.12 -15.14 -4.29
C SER A 57 20.23 -14.15 -3.93
N PRO A 58 21.41 -14.62 -3.47
CA PRO A 58 22.56 -13.76 -3.19
C PRO A 58 23.08 -12.99 -4.42
N ARG A 59 22.77 -13.45 -5.65
CA ARG A 59 23.15 -12.76 -6.90
C ARG A 59 22.51 -11.37 -7.02
N SER A 60 21.37 -11.14 -6.36
CA SER A 60 20.67 -9.85 -6.38
C SER A 60 21.26 -8.82 -5.41
N ARG A 61 22.24 -9.20 -4.59
CA ARG A 61 22.82 -8.33 -3.54
C ARG A 61 23.41 -7.04 -4.11
N SER A 62 23.99 -7.07 -5.31
CA SER A 62 24.53 -5.87 -5.96
C SER A 62 23.49 -4.77 -6.20
N ALA A 63 22.21 -5.12 -6.33
CA ALA A 63 21.13 -4.14 -6.53
C ALA A 63 20.76 -3.37 -5.25
N ILE A 64 21.19 -3.85 -4.06
CA ILE A 64 20.87 -3.18 -2.77
C ILE A 64 21.46 -1.77 -2.74
N ALA A 65 22.70 -1.59 -3.15
CA ALA A 65 23.37 -0.29 -3.16
C ALA A 65 22.63 0.72 -4.04
N SER A 66 22.13 0.27 -5.19
CA SER A 66 21.35 1.12 -6.10
C SER A 66 20.03 1.59 -5.50
N LEU A 67 19.31 0.71 -4.78
CA LEU A 67 18.09 1.08 -4.08
C LEU A 67 18.39 2.02 -2.90
N ALA A 68 19.41 1.70 -2.10
CA ALA A 68 19.79 2.48 -0.92
C ALA A 68 20.26 3.90 -1.26
N ALA A 69 20.78 4.12 -2.47
CA ALA A 69 21.23 5.43 -2.95
C ALA A 69 20.07 6.34 -3.44
N ILE A 70 18.86 5.79 -3.62
CA ILE A 70 17.71 6.60 -4.05
C ILE A 70 17.24 7.50 -2.90
N PRO A 71 17.05 8.81 -3.12
CA PRO A 71 16.50 9.70 -2.12
C PRO A 71 15.19 9.20 -1.54
N GLY A 72 15.08 9.20 -0.22
CA GLY A 72 13.91 8.68 0.51
C GLY A 72 13.99 7.21 0.91
N CYS A 73 15.00 6.45 0.42
CA CYS A 73 15.32 5.14 0.99
C CYS A 73 16.11 5.34 2.30
N LEU A 74 15.44 5.33 3.42
CA LEU A 74 16.04 5.54 4.74
C LEU A 74 16.81 4.27 5.17
N ALA A 75 17.88 3.96 4.45
CA ALA A 75 18.66 2.75 4.65
C ALA A 75 19.40 2.71 5.99
N ASP A 76 19.70 3.85 6.56
CA ASP A 76 20.30 4.03 7.90
C ASP A 76 19.33 3.69 9.05
N GLU A 77 18.03 3.72 8.79
CA GLU A 77 17.01 3.25 9.73
C GLU A 77 16.91 1.71 9.80
N ALA A 78 17.52 0.99 8.86
CA ALA A 78 17.49 -0.48 8.82
C ALA A 78 18.14 -1.08 10.08
N GLU A 79 17.56 -2.19 10.58
CA GLU A 79 18.06 -2.92 11.75
C GLU A 79 19.50 -3.39 11.57
N LYS A 80 19.86 -3.80 10.33
CA LYS A 80 21.19 -4.30 9.99
C LYS A 80 21.88 -3.35 9.00
N PRO A 81 23.20 -3.28 9.01
CA PRO A 81 23.94 -2.54 7.98
C PRO A 81 23.69 -3.17 6.60
N ILE A 82 23.70 -2.36 5.55
CA ILE A 82 23.41 -2.78 4.15
C ILE A 82 24.21 -4.03 3.76
N GLY A 83 25.49 -4.09 4.14
CA GLY A 83 26.38 -5.21 3.84
C GLY A 83 26.01 -6.55 4.49
N ALA A 84 25.11 -6.57 5.47
CA ALA A 84 24.68 -7.78 6.17
C ALA A 84 23.47 -8.47 5.53
N TYR A 85 22.84 -7.85 4.52
CA TYR A 85 21.70 -8.45 3.83
C TYR A 85 22.18 -9.40 2.73
N GLU A 86 21.64 -10.61 2.73
CA GLU A 86 22.07 -11.71 1.84
C GLU A 86 21.53 -11.57 0.42
N SER A 87 20.38 -10.89 0.24
CA SER A 87 19.70 -10.71 -1.04
C SER A 87 18.99 -9.36 -1.10
N PHE A 88 18.57 -8.98 -2.30
CA PHE A 88 17.78 -7.76 -2.50
C PHE A 88 16.45 -7.81 -1.71
N ASN A 89 15.72 -8.93 -1.75
CA ASN A 89 14.49 -9.07 -0.99
C ASN A 89 14.73 -9.04 0.53
N ALA A 90 15.85 -9.56 1.02
CA ALA A 90 16.19 -9.45 2.42
C ALA A 90 16.31 -7.99 2.87
N PHE A 91 16.91 -7.12 2.04
CA PHE A 91 16.98 -5.68 2.30
C PHE A 91 15.63 -4.98 2.06
N PHE A 92 14.92 -5.34 1.02
CA PHE A 92 13.63 -4.75 0.67
C PHE A 92 12.59 -4.96 1.78
N THR A 93 12.56 -6.15 2.38
CA THR A 93 11.70 -6.51 3.51
C THR A 93 12.36 -6.28 4.88
N ARG A 94 13.37 -5.40 4.93
CA ARG A 94 14.16 -5.11 6.14
C ARG A 94 13.27 -4.75 7.33
N ARG A 95 13.70 -5.13 8.50
CA ARG A 95 13.20 -4.55 9.76
C ARG A 95 13.92 -3.23 10.00
N LEU A 96 13.27 -2.36 10.76
CA LEU A 96 13.85 -1.10 11.18
C LEU A 96 14.40 -1.19 12.62
N LYS A 97 15.28 -0.27 12.95
CA LYS A 97 15.78 -0.09 14.32
C LYS A 97 14.62 0.21 15.27
N PRO A 98 14.69 -0.22 16.54
CA PRO A 98 13.72 0.17 17.54
C PRO A 98 13.56 1.70 17.59
N GLY A 99 12.31 2.17 17.64
CA GLY A 99 11.99 3.61 17.70
C GLY A 99 12.03 4.35 16.35
N ALA A 100 12.41 3.71 15.23
CA ALA A 100 12.40 4.35 13.91
C ALA A 100 10.97 4.70 13.42
N ARG A 101 9.97 4.06 13.97
CA ARG A 101 8.54 4.33 13.71
C ARG A 101 7.81 4.47 15.05
N PRO A 102 7.88 5.66 15.69
CA PRO A 102 7.14 5.91 16.93
C PRO A 102 5.63 5.86 16.63
N LEU A 103 4.89 5.30 17.57
CA LEU A 103 3.43 5.21 17.47
C LEU A 103 2.79 6.50 17.96
N GLY A 104 2.06 7.15 17.08
CA GLY A 104 1.20 8.28 17.40
C GLY A 104 -0.10 7.87 18.11
N ASP A 105 -0.83 8.88 18.60
CA ASP A 105 -2.15 8.70 19.16
C ASP A 105 -3.20 8.37 18.09
N GLY A 106 -4.38 7.89 18.50
CA GLY A 106 -5.48 7.56 17.59
C GLY A 106 -5.17 6.39 16.65
N VAL A 107 -5.66 6.48 15.42
CA VAL A 107 -5.43 5.52 14.34
C VAL A 107 -4.20 5.96 13.54
N VAL A 108 -3.25 5.05 13.37
CA VAL A 108 -1.97 5.34 12.74
C VAL A 108 -1.88 4.75 11.33
N SER A 109 -0.98 5.28 10.51
CA SER A 109 -0.69 4.68 9.21
C SER A 109 -0.17 3.24 9.37
N PRO A 110 -0.77 2.27 8.70
CA PRO A 110 -0.32 0.87 8.74
C PRO A 110 1.01 0.65 8.00
N ALA A 111 1.44 1.58 7.16
CA ALA A 111 2.65 1.45 6.34
C ALA A 111 3.29 2.82 6.05
N ASP A 112 4.56 2.80 5.63
CA ASP A 112 5.17 3.94 4.95
C ASP A 112 4.58 4.04 3.54
N GLY A 113 4.26 5.25 3.08
CA GLY A 113 3.74 5.40 1.71
C GLY A 113 3.18 6.78 1.41
N ARG A 114 2.48 6.85 0.27
CA ARG A 114 1.72 8.02 -0.18
C ARG A 114 0.26 7.70 0.02
N LEU A 115 -0.36 8.46 0.91
CA LEU A 115 -1.75 8.28 1.32
C LEU A 115 -2.65 9.19 0.48
N MET A 116 -3.69 8.59 -0.09
CA MET A 116 -4.81 9.28 -0.73
C MET A 116 -6.09 8.90 0.00
N LEU A 117 -6.94 9.89 0.30
CA LEU A 117 -8.24 9.69 0.92
C LEU A 117 -9.37 9.80 -0.10
N TYR A 118 -10.34 8.91 0.04
CA TYR A 118 -11.63 8.99 -0.63
C TYR A 118 -12.71 8.85 0.43
N LEU A 119 -13.34 9.98 0.78
CA LEU A 119 -14.32 10.03 1.84
C LEU A 119 -15.74 9.87 1.28
N ASN A 120 -16.60 9.21 2.05
CA ASN A 120 -18.01 9.02 1.73
C ASN A 120 -18.25 8.35 0.36
N ALA A 121 -17.40 7.39 -0.01
CA ALA A 121 -17.50 6.67 -1.27
C ALA A 121 -18.66 5.67 -1.26
N ASP A 122 -19.36 5.53 -2.39
CA ASP A 122 -20.40 4.52 -2.59
C ASP A 122 -19.77 3.19 -2.99
N ALA A 123 -20.21 2.10 -2.38
CA ALA A 123 -19.68 0.77 -2.65
C ALA A 123 -19.93 0.28 -4.08
N ASP A 124 -21.02 0.70 -4.69
CA ASP A 124 -21.46 0.28 -6.02
C ASP A 124 -21.03 1.23 -7.13
N ALA A 125 -20.60 2.46 -6.77
CA ALA A 125 -19.99 3.38 -7.72
C ALA A 125 -18.58 2.92 -8.12
N PRO A 126 -18.07 3.33 -9.29
CA PRO A 126 -16.68 3.12 -9.64
C PRO A 126 -15.74 3.62 -8.54
N PHE A 127 -14.69 2.86 -8.27
CA PHE A 127 -13.68 3.25 -7.29
C PHE A 127 -13.20 4.68 -7.61
N PRO A 128 -13.09 5.58 -6.63
CA PRO A 128 -12.88 7.02 -6.89
C PRO A 128 -11.46 7.35 -7.38
N LEU A 129 -10.90 6.51 -8.23
CA LEU A 129 -9.66 6.73 -8.98
C LEU A 129 -10.02 7.10 -10.42
N LYS A 130 -9.42 8.17 -10.94
CA LYS A 130 -9.72 8.69 -12.29
C LYS A 130 -9.59 7.61 -13.36
N GLY A 131 -10.70 7.32 -14.03
CA GLY A 131 -10.77 6.31 -15.09
C GLY A 131 -11.06 4.89 -14.61
N ALA A 132 -11.21 4.65 -13.30
CA ALA A 132 -11.64 3.36 -12.79
C ALA A 132 -13.08 3.05 -13.23
N THR A 133 -13.31 1.78 -13.56
CA THR A 133 -14.62 1.24 -13.92
C THR A 133 -15.11 0.25 -12.86
N ARG A 134 -14.19 -0.31 -12.06
CA ARG A 134 -14.47 -1.25 -10.99
C ARG A 134 -14.90 -0.52 -9.72
N SER A 135 -15.85 -1.11 -9.02
CA SER A 135 -16.38 -0.60 -7.76
C SER A 135 -15.60 -1.11 -6.54
N LEU A 136 -15.86 -0.52 -5.36
CA LEU A 136 -15.36 -1.06 -4.10
C LEU A 136 -15.85 -2.49 -3.87
N ARG A 137 -17.08 -2.83 -4.28
CA ARG A 137 -17.63 -4.18 -4.23
C ARG A 137 -16.73 -5.18 -4.97
N GLU A 138 -16.21 -4.80 -6.13
CA GLU A 138 -15.31 -5.64 -6.90
C GLU A 138 -13.91 -5.74 -6.27
N VAL A 139 -13.47 -4.74 -5.51
CA VAL A 139 -12.27 -4.85 -4.66
C VAL A 139 -12.44 -5.94 -3.61
N PHE A 140 -13.61 -6.06 -2.98
CA PHE A 140 -13.93 -7.15 -2.06
C PHE A 140 -14.14 -8.50 -2.76
N GLY A 141 -14.42 -8.49 -4.07
CA GLY A 141 -14.56 -9.70 -4.89
C GLY A 141 -15.75 -10.58 -4.47
N PRO A 142 -15.60 -11.93 -4.52
CA PRO A 142 -16.69 -12.87 -4.27
C PRO A 142 -17.31 -12.78 -2.87
N GLN A 143 -16.60 -12.22 -1.90
CA GLN A 143 -17.16 -11.98 -0.56
C GLN A 143 -18.17 -10.82 -0.55
N GLY A 144 -18.16 -10.00 -1.60
CA GLY A 144 -18.98 -8.80 -1.68
C GLY A 144 -18.56 -7.73 -0.69
N THR A 145 -19.14 -6.55 -0.84
CA THR A 145 -18.91 -5.43 0.08
C THR A 145 -19.64 -5.71 1.39
N PRO A 146 -18.95 -5.69 2.54
CA PRO A 146 -19.61 -5.84 3.82
C PRO A 146 -20.62 -4.72 4.04
N PRO A 147 -21.77 -5.02 4.69
CA PRO A 147 -22.77 -4.00 4.97
C PRO A 147 -22.21 -2.98 5.97
N VAL A 148 -22.37 -1.70 5.67
CA VAL A 148 -22.16 -0.61 6.61
C VAL A 148 -23.40 0.28 6.65
N PRO A 149 -23.64 1.02 7.74
CA PRO A 149 -24.70 2.01 7.78
C PRO A 149 -24.59 2.97 6.60
N ASN A 150 -25.70 3.21 5.91
CA ASN A 150 -25.80 4.07 4.73
C ASN A 150 -25.06 3.62 3.47
N GLY A 151 -24.39 2.43 3.46
CA GLY A 151 -23.66 1.92 2.30
C GLY A 151 -22.50 2.81 1.85
N ARG A 152 -21.99 3.67 2.74
CA ARG A 152 -20.92 4.62 2.46
C ARG A 152 -19.66 4.27 3.23
N TYR A 153 -18.51 4.48 2.59
CA TYR A 153 -17.19 4.10 3.09
C TYR A 153 -16.20 5.25 3.01
N ASP A 154 -15.31 5.31 3.99
CA ASP A 154 -14.09 6.09 3.90
C ASP A 154 -12.93 5.15 3.55
N ILE A 155 -12.14 5.53 2.57
CA ILE A 155 -11.08 4.69 1.99
C ILE A 155 -9.77 5.47 2.06
N ALA A 156 -8.81 4.95 2.80
CA ALA A 156 -7.43 5.45 2.80
C ALA A 156 -6.54 4.48 2.02
N VAL A 157 -6.02 4.93 0.88
CA VAL A 157 -5.12 4.16 0.01
C VAL A 157 -3.69 4.61 0.30
N ILE A 158 -2.85 3.71 0.81
CA ILE A 158 -1.44 3.95 1.10
C ILE A 158 -0.61 3.18 0.07
N ARG A 159 -0.06 3.89 -0.89
CA ARG A 159 0.79 3.37 -1.96
C ARG A 159 2.25 3.38 -1.51
N LEU A 160 2.89 2.23 -1.45
CA LEU A 160 4.29 2.09 -1.10
C LEU A 160 5.16 2.22 -2.36
N ALA A 161 6.10 3.14 -2.36
CA ALA A 161 7.14 3.22 -3.41
C ALA A 161 8.31 2.28 -3.06
N PRO A 162 9.13 1.85 -4.03
CA PRO A 162 10.22 0.92 -3.79
C PRO A 162 11.21 1.34 -2.69
N VAL A 163 11.34 2.64 -2.44
CA VAL A 163 12.22 3.21 -1.41
C VAL A 163 11.67 3.10 0.02
N ASP A 164 10.37 2.88 0.15
CA ASP A 164 9.70 2.88 1.45
C ASP A 164 10.02 1.62 2.27
N TYR A 165 9.58 1.60 3.50
CA TYR A 165 9.56 0.42 4.37
C TYR A 165 8.39 -0.48 3.95
N HIS A 166 8.64 -1.73 3.64
CA HIS A 166 7.65 -2.63 3.03
C HIS A 166 7.03 -3.63 3.99
N ARG A 167 7.17 -3.43 5.31
CA ARG A 167 6.34 -4.11 6.31
C ARG A 167 5.13 -3.25 6.63
N PHE A 168 4.01 -3.90 6.92
CA PHE A 168 2.78 -3.23 7.28
C PHE A 168 2.25 -3.76 8.62
N HIS A 169 1.52 -2.90 9.33
CA HIS A 169 1.21 -3.06 10.74
C HIS A 169 -0.27 -2.80 11.02
N PHE A 170 -0.77 -3.24 12.17
CA PHE A 170 -2.12 -2.91 12.60
C PHE A 170 -2.21 -1.42 13.00
N PRO A 171 -3.17 -0.65 12.45
CA PRO A 171 -3.26 0.79 12.65
C PRO A 171 -3.82 1.21 14.02
N CYS A 172 -4.43 0.28 14.72
CA CYS A 172 -5.02 0.44 16.05
C CYS A 172 -5.09 -0.90 16.76
N ALA A 173 -5.38 -0.92 18.04
CA ALA A 173 -5.75 -2.15 18.75
C ALA A 173 -7.05 -2.71 18.15
N CYS A 174 -7.06 -3.98 17.77
CA CYS A 174 -8.19 -4.61 17.11
C CYS A 174 -8.22 -6.13 17.29
N ARG A 175 -9.39 -6.71 17.00
CA ARG A 175 -9.57 -8.16 16.83
C ARG A 175 -9.72 -8.51 15.36
N THR A 176 -9.27 -9.70 14.99
CA THR A 176 -9.45 -10.28 13.65
C THR A 176 -10.27 -11.58 13.80
N PRO A 177 -11.61 -11.49 13.75
CA PRO A 177 -12.49 -12.64 13.97
C PRO A 177 -12.42 -13.67 12.84
N ASP A 178 -12.11 -13.20 11.64
CA ASP A 178 -12.08 -14.00 10.42
C ASP A 178 -10.65 -14.21 9.91
N PRO A 179 -10.36 -15.32 9.21
CA PRO A 179 -9.07 -15.49 8.55
C PRO A 179 -8.87 -14.53 7.38
N VAL A 180 -7.61 -14.33 6.99
CA VAL A 180 -7.28 -13.58 5.78
C VAL A 180 -7.91 -14.22 4.55
N PHE A 181 -8.63 -13.45 3.78
CA PHE A 181 -9.19 -13.88 2.50
C PHE A 181 -8.31 -13.45 1.34
N SER A 182 -7.84 -14.41 0.56
CA SER A 182 -6.97 -14.15 -0.60
C SER A 182 -7.75 -14.19 -1.90
N ILE A 183 -7.62 -13.17 -2.72
CA ILE A 183 -8.20 -13.08 -4.05
C ILE A 183 -7.06 -13.12 -5.07
N PRO A 184 -6.98 -14.18 -5.88
CA PRO A 184 -5.98 -14.25 -6.93
C PRO A 184 -6.24 -13.18 -8.00
N GLY A 185 -5.16 -12.63 -8.54
CA GLY A 185 -5.27 -11.55 -9.52
C GLY A 185 -4.01 -11.42 -10.37
N ARG A 186 -3.85 -10.26 -10.97
CA ARG A 186 -2.70 -9.85 -11.76
C ARG A 186 -1.66 -9.17 -10.86
N TYR A 187 -0.53 -8.79 -11.45
CA TYR A 187 0.53 -8.02 -10.80
C TYR A 187 0.84 -6.75 -11.62
N GLN A 188 -0.17 -5.91 -11.82
CA GLN A 188 0.03 -4.63 -12.49
C GLN A 188 0.66 -3.61 -11.53
N SER A 189 1.45 -2.68 -12.07
CA SER A 189 2.10 -1.66 -11.27
C SER A 189 1.09 -0.68 -10.66
N VAL A 190 1.29 -0.34 -9.40
CA VAL A 190 0.54 0.72 -8.69
C VAL A 190 1.23 2.09 -8.78
N ASN A 191 2.27 2.23 -9.59
CA ASN A 191 2.90 3.52 -9.86
C ASN A 191 1.87 4.47 -10.50
N PRO A 192 1.81 5.76 -10.14
CA PRO A 192 0.85 6.72 -10.71
C PRO A 192 0.79 6.76 -12.23
N ILE A 193 1.91 6.50 -12.91
CA ILE A 193 1.97 6.39 -14.37
C ILE A 193 1.17 5.19 -14.88
N ALA A 194 1.28 4.06 -14.18
CA ALA A 194 0.54 2.85 -14.50
C ALA A 194 -0.95 3.00 -14.18
N LEU A 195 -1.29 3.68 -13.09
CA LEU A 195 -2.68 3.93 -12.66
C LEU A 195 -3.48 4.73 -13.69
N ILE A 196 -2.85 5.64 -14.43
CA ILE A 196 -3.52 6.36 -15.53
C ILE A 196 -4.00 5.40 -16.62
N ARG A 197 -3.31 4.29 -16.83
CA ARG A 197 -3.62 3.32 -17.88
C ARG A 197 -4.40 2.11 -17.37
N TYR A 198 -4.18 1.73 -16.13
CA TYR A 198 -4.81 0.59 -15.45
C TYR A 198 -5.43 1.05 -14.12
N PRO A 199 -6.49 1.86 -14.18
CA PRO A 199 -7.10 2.44 -12.99
C PRO A 199 -7.80 1.41 -12.10
N ASP A 200 -8.15 0.25 -12.64
CA ASP A 200 -8.84 -0.83 -11.91
C ASP A 200 -7.87 -1.78 -11.16
N VAL A 201 -6.61 -1.39 -11.02
CA VAL A 201 -5.53 -2.21 -10.44
C VAL A 201 -5.88 -2.78 -9.06
N TYR A 202 -6.61 -2.04 -8.22
CA TYR A 202 -6.97 -2.48 -6.87
C TYR A 202 -7.99 -3.61 -6.86
N ALA A 203 -8.79 -3.74 -7.91
CA ALA A 203 -9.73 -4.85 -8.08
C ALA A 203 -9.15 -5.99 -8.92
N ASP A 204 -8.21 -5.70 -9.83
CA ASP A 204 -7.65 -6.67 -10.76
C ASP A 204 -6.40 -7.39 -10.21
N ASN A 205 -5.65 -6.76 -9.31
CA ASN A 205 -4.45 -7.36 -8.74
C ASN A 205 -4.77 -8.39 -7.65
N GLU A 206 -3.80 -9.30 -7.45
CA GLU A 206 -3.81 -10.19 -6.29
C GLU A 206 -3.84 -9.36 -5.01
N ARG A 207 -4.74 -9.73 -4.12
CA ARG A 207 -4.94 -9.02 -2.87
C ARG A 207 -5.40 -9.93 -1.75
N GLN A 208 -5.12 -9.50 -0.55
CA GLN A 208 -5.55 -10.17 0.67
C GLN A 208 -6.40 -9.21 1.51
N ILE A 209 -7.53 -9.68 2.00
CA ILE A 209 -8.49 -8.89 2.76
C ILE A 209 -8.58 -9.47 4.16
N LEU A 210 -8.49 -8.60 5.15
CA LEU A 210 -8.66 -8.94 6.56
C LEU A 210 -9.72 -8.03 7.18
N ALA A 211 -10.76 -8.64 7.73
CA ALA A 211 -11.73 -7.93 8.56
C ALA A 211 -11.18 -7.76 9.97
N CYS A 212 -11.31 -6.56 10.51
CA CYS A 212 -10.87 -6.19 11.84
C CYS A 212 -12.01 -5.51 12.61
N GLU A 213 -12.02 -5.67 13.92
CA GLU A 213 -12.97 -5.02 14.85
C GLU A 213 -12.20 -4.16 15.85
N ALA A 214 -12.55 -2.90 15.95
CA ALA A 214 -11.97 -1.92 16.87
C ALA A 214 -13.06 -1.14 17.61
N SER A 215 -12.66 -0.23 18.50
CA SER A 215 -13.59 0.61 19.28
C SER A 215 -14.52 1.49 18.42
N PHE A 216 -14.09 1.83 17.19
CA PHE A 216 -14.89 2.61 16.24
C PHE A 216 -15.71 1.76 15.26
N GLY A 217 -15.77 0.44 15.48
CA GLY A 217 -16.52 -0.50 14.66
C GLY A 217 -15.63 -1.38 13.79
N ARG A 218 -16.26 -2.05 12.82
CA ARG A 218 -15.60 -2.95 11.89
C ARG A 218 -14.90 -2.16 10.78
N PHE A 219 -13.69 -2.60 10.41
CA PHE A 219 -12.92 -2.05 9.31
C PHE A 219 -12.18 -3.16 8.55
N TRP A 220 -11.65 -2.84 7.41
CA TRP A 220 -10.93 -3.81 6.57
C TRP A 220 -9.56 -3.28 6.17
N LEU A 221 -8.60 -4.18 6.23
CA LEU A 221 -7.28 -3.98 5.63
C LEU A 221 -7.20 -4.81 4.36
N VAL A 222 -6.91 -4.15 3.23
CA VAL A 222 -6.71 -4.79 1.94
C VAL A 222 -5.26 -4.57 1.53
N ASP A 223 -4.50 -5.67 1.49
CA ASP A 223 -3.12 -5.66 1.02
C ASP A 223 -3.13 -6.02 -0.47
N VAL A 224 -2.67 -5.13 -1.32
CA VAL A 224 -2.68 -5.31 -2.78
C VAL A 224 -1.25 -5.50 -3.26
N GLY A 225 -0.97 -6.64 -3.86
CA GLY A 225 0.29 -6.92 -4.54
C GLY A 225 0.36 -6.23 -5.88
N ALA A 226 1.57 -5.87 -6.33
CA ALA A 226 1.77 -5.27 -7.62
C ALA A 226 3.05 -5.77 -8.30
N PHE A 227 3.38 -5.18 -9.44
CA PHE A 227 4.46 -5.59 -10.33
C PHE A 227 5.80 -5.86 -9.62
N GLY A 228 6.42 -6.96 -9.99
CA GLY A 228 7.67 -7.48 -9.44
C GLY A 228 7.44 -8.91 -8.96
N VAL A 229 7.54 -9.15 -7.68
CA VAL A 229 7.22 -10.45 -7.06
C VAL A 229 5.86 -10.38 -6.39
N GLY A 230 5.41 -9.16 -6.01
CA GLY A 230 4.07 -8.85 -5.50
C GLY A 230 3.57 -9.72 -4.35
N THR A 231 4.42 -10.60 -3.80
CA THR A 231 4.02 -11.58 -2.80
C THR A 231 3.71 -10.88 -1.49
N ILE A 232 2.49 -11.06 -1.05
CA ILE A 232 2.01 -10.61 0.25
C ILE A 232 2.26 -11.73 1.25
N VAL A 233 3.00 -11.45 2.31
CA VAL A 233 3.29 -12.40 3.38
C VAL A 233 2.71 -11.88 4.67
N GLN A 234 1.73 -12.61 5.23
CA GLN A 234 1.19 -12.32 6.56
C GLN A 234 2.10 -12.97 7.61
N THR A 235 2.43 -12.22 8.66
CA THR A 235 3.31 -12.70 9.75
C THR A 235 2.63 -12.70 11.11
N PHE A 236 1.44 -12.12 11.22
CA PHE A 236 0.68 -12.10 12.46
C PHE A 236 0.12 -13.47 12.82
N SER A 237 -0.17 -13.66 14.09
CA SER A 237 -0.82 -14.85 14.64
C SER A 237 -1.79 -14.44 15.76
N GLY A 238 -2.77 -15.31 16.04
CA GLY A 238 -3.80 -14.98 17.02
C GLY A 238 -4.88 -14.06 16.47
N THR A 239 -5.75 -13.61 17.35
CA THR A 239 -6.94 -12.81 17.01
C THR A 239 -6.92 -11.41 17.58
N ASP A 240 -6.13 -11.16 18.61
CA ASP A 240 -6.04 -9.86 19.29
C ASP A 240 -4.69 -9.22 18.99
N HIS A 241 -4.72 -7.99 18.50
CA HIS A 241 -3.53 -7.27 18.04
C HIS A 241 -3.46 -5.91 18.68
N ALA A 242 -2.27 -5.53 19.12
CA ALA A 242 -1.99 -4.19 19.58
C ALA A 242 -1.77 -3.24 18.40
N LYS A 243 -1.97 -1.94 18.64
CA LYS A 243 -1.57 -0.90 17.69
C LYS A 243 -0.06 -0.99 17.40
N GLY A 244 0.30 -1.06 16.12
CA GLY A 244 1.69 -1.16 15.69
C GLY A 244 2.25 -2.58 15.60
N ASP A 245 1.50 -3.61 15.99
CA ASP A 245 1.92 -4.99 15.75
C ASP A 245 2.13 -5.25 14.26
N GLU A 246 3.18 -5.99 13.90
CA GLU A 246 3.46 -6.34 12.51
C GLU A 246 2.36 -7.27 11.98
N LYS A 247 1.71 -6.86 10.90
CA LYS A 247 0.72 -7.68 10.19
C LYS A 247 1.39 -8.53 9.11
N GLY A 248 2.36 -7.95 8.39
CA GLY A 248 3.04 -8.65 7.32
C GLY A 248 4.04 -7.79 6.56
N TYR A 249 4.42 -8.27 5.38
CA TYR A 249 5.31 -7.55 4.48
C TYR A 249 5.06 -7.90 3.01
N PHE A 250 5.49 -7.00 2.12
CA PHE A 250 5.54 -7.24 0.69
C PHE A 250 6.96 -7.57 0.26
N LYS A 251 7.15 -8.62 -0.53
CA LYS A 251 8.39 -8.83 -1.28
C LYS A 251 8.47 -7.85 -2.44
N PHE A 252 9.65 -7.72 -3.04
CA PHE A 252 9.93 -6.73 -4.08
C PHE A 252 8.84 -6.69 -5.15
N GLY A 253 8.36 -5.47 -5.37
CA GLY A 253 7.27 -5.15 -6.26
C GLY A 253 6.61 -3.85 -5.79
N GLY A 254 5.67 -3.32 -6.55
CA GLY A 254 4.77 -2.29 -6.05
C GLY A 254 3.82 -2.91 -5.02
N SER A 255 3.32 -2.12 -4.11
CA SER A 255 2.38 -2.56 -3.10
C SER A 255 1.48 -1.43 -2.62
N THR A 256 0.31 -1.80 -2.13
CA THR A 256 -0.63 -0.84 -1.57
C THR A 256 -1.33 -1.47 -0.38
N VAL A 257 -1.48 -0.72 0.70
CA VAL A 257 -2.36 -1.06 1.82
C VAL A 257 -3.57 -0.13 1.76
N ILE A 258 -4.76 -0.69 1.80
CA ILE A 258 -6.00 0.08 1.81
C ILE A 258 -6.71 -0.16 3.15
N LEU A 259 -6.98 0.92 3.87
CA LEU A 259 -7.83 0.93 5.06
C LEU A 259 -9.22 1.39 4.65
N ILE A 260 -10.24 0.59 4.95
CA ILE A 260 -11.63 0.85 4.60
C ILE A 260 -12.46 0.83 5.87
N THR A 261 -13.22 1.88 6.12
CA THR A 261 -14.11 2.02 7.28
C THR A 261 -15.52 2.44 6.83
N ALA A 262 -16.51 2.33 7.72
CA ALA A 262 -17.76 3.04 7.52
C ALA A 262 -17.50 4.55 7.43
N ALA A 263 -18.23 5.26 6.58
CA ALA A 263 -18.07 6.71 6.43
C ALA A 263 -18.35 7.42 7.74
N GLY A 264 -17.42 8.29 8.15
CA GLY A 264 -17.51 9.05 9.40
C GLY A 264 -17.14 8.27 10.67
N ALA A 265 -16.73 7.01 10.57
CA ALA A 265 -16.20 6.25 11.72
C ALA A 265 -14.87 6.84 12.23
N LEU A 266 -14.10 7.42 11.33
CA LEU A 266 -12.84 8.10 11.62
C LEU A 266 -12.90 9.56 11.17
N ARG A 267 -12.28 10.43 11.96
CA ARG A 267 -11.97 11.80 11.57
C ARG A 267 -10.49 11.86 11.20
N TYR A 268 -10.22 11.94 9.90
CA TYR A 268 -8.87 12.04 9.39
C TYR A 268 -8.25 13.40 9.70
N ASP A 269 -6.91 13.46 9.78
CA ASP A 269 -6.17 14.71 10.02
C ASP A 269 -6.42 15.69 8.87
N GLU A 270 -6.55 16.98 9.20
CA GLU A 270 -6.99 18.03 8.27
C GLU A 270 -6.08 18.18 7.05
N ASP A 271 -4.77 17.99 7.21
CA ASP A 271 -3.82 18.05 6.10
C ASP A 271 -4.06 16.92 5.08
N LEU A 272 -4.36 15.70 5.55
CA LEU A 272 -4.68 14.57 4.68
C LEU A 272 -5.96 14.82 3.88
N VAL A 273 -6.99 15.35 4.54
CA VAL A 273 -8.27 15.69 3.90
C VAL A 273 -8.07 16.80 2.86
N ARG A 274 -7.33 17.86 3.23
CA ARG A 274 -7.05 19.00 2.37
C ARG A 274 -6.31 18.59 1.09
N TYR A 275 -5.17 17.89 1.23
CA TYR A 275 -4.39 17.50 0.06
C TYR A 275 -5.08 16.46 -0.80
N ALA A 276 -5.85 15.55 -0.20
CA ALA A 276 -6.66 14.61 -0.97
C ALA A 276 -7.74 15.32 -1.80
N ALA A 277 -8.38 16.38 -1.27
CA ALA A 277 -9.33 17.20 -2.01
C ALA A 277 -8.69 17.91 -3.22
N ASP A 278 -7.41 18.27 -3.11
CA ASP A 278 -6.60 18.83 -4.21
C ASP A 278 -6.08 17.75 -5.19
N GLY A 279 -6.39 16.47 -4.93
CA GLY A 279 -5.90 15.35 -5.73
C GLY A 279 -4.40 15.05 -5.52
N LEU A 280 -3.84 15.46 -4.39
CA LEU A 280 -2.44 15.30 -4.05
C LEU A 280 -2.29 14.23 -2.96
N GLU A 281 -1.45 13.23 -3.21
CA GLU A 281 -1.07 12.24 -2.19
C GLU A 281 -0.24 12.89 -1.08
N THR A 282 -0.36 12.39 0.14
CA THR A 282 0.44 12.84 1.29
C THR A 282 1.35 11.71 1.76
N ARG A 283 2.65 11.98 1.86
CA ARG A 283 3.60 11.02 2.42
C ARG A 283 3.37 10.89 3.92
N VAL A 284 3.16 9.64 4.35
CA VAL A 284 3.00 9.23 5.75
C VAL A 284 4.01 8.14 6.07
N ARG A 285 4.37 8.02 7.35
CA ARG A 285 5.19 6.92 7.87
C ARG A 285 4.31 5.97 8.70
N CYS A 286 4.65 4.70 8.68
CA CYS A 286 4.07 3.70 9.57
C CYS A 286 4.13 4.20 11.03
N GLY A 287 3.04 4.05 11.77
CA GLY A 287 2.94 4.56 13.15
C GLY A 287 2.56 6.03 13.28
N GLU A 288 2.65 6.83 12.21
CA GLU A 288 2.24 8.24 12.22
C GLU A 288 0.72 8.36 12.25
N ARG A 289 0.17 9.23 13.11
CA ARG A 289 -1.28 9.42 13.21
C ARG A 289 -1.85 9.90 11.87
N ILE A 290 -2.95 9.26 11.47
CA ILE A 290 -3.72 9.63 10.28
C ILE A 290 -5.16 10.00 10.61
N ALA A 291 -5.71 9.53 11.74
CA ALA A 291 -7.08 9.81 12.14
C ALA A 291 -7.29 9.61 13.64
N VAL A 292 -8.43 10.07 14.12
CA VAL A 292 -8.97 9.73 15.45
C VAL A 292 -10.34 9.07 15.29
N SER A 293 -10.69 8.17 16.21
CA SER A 293 -12.05 7.60 16.25
C SER A 293 -13.08 8.69 16.58
N VAL A 294 -14.24 8.58 15.98
CA VAL A 294 -15.38 9.43 16.33
C VAL A 294 -16.19 8.70 17.39
N ASP A 295 -16.36 9.32 18.58
CA ASP A 295 -17.17 8.76 19.65
C ASP A 295 -18.63 8.64 19.18
N GLY A 296 -19.24 7.46 19.39
CA GLY A 296 -20.62 7.19 18.97
C GLY A 296 -20.75 6.81 17.48
N ALA A 297 -19.67 6.48 16.79
CA ALA A 297 -19.74 5.88 15.47
C ALA A 297 -20.60 4.60 15.50
N PRO A 298 -21.43 4.33 14.47
CA PRO A 298 -22.31 3.18 14.46
C PRO A 298 -21.48 1.89 14.54
N HIS A 299 -21.63 1.18 15.65
CA HIS A 299 -21.10 -0.17 15.82
C HIS A 299 -21.89 -1.11 14.90
N LEU A 300 -21.21 -1.87 14.07
CA LEU A 300 -21.77 -2.94 13.26
C LEU A 300 -21.98 -4.20 14.09
#